data_282dc366044c2744659c4fb09378779a
#
_entry.id   282dc366044c2744659c4fb09378779a
#
_cell.length_a   1.000
_cell.length_b   1.000
_cell.length_c   1.000
_cell.angle_alpha   90.00
_cell.angle_beta   90.00
_cell.angle_gamma   90.00
#
_symmetry.space_group_name_H-M   'P 1'
#
loop_
_entity.id
_entity.type
_entity.pdbx_description
1 polymer ?
#
loop_
_entity_poly.entity_id
_entity_poly.type
_entity_poly.pdbx_seq_one_letter_code
_entity_poly.pdbx_strand_id
1 'polypeptide(L)'
;QVVNRIDVLYESLALKQKPPFDEMVYRLGEDTKALDTKVAPLKSLARAFEKTAMTKENRFDSDRLLDLVRGMLVFQTMEGVAAALEALGNSKDRGWTVVRMKNRMRKPTGGGWADVLLNLTKNDDNQHFICELQLVHKKMLVTREDLRGHDAYDDFRTAAEFLELVQEKAEAG
;
A
#
# COMPACT_ATOMS: atom_id res chain seq x y z
N GLN A 1 -9.30 -20.66 11.82
CA GLN A 1 -9.92 -20.31 10.51
C GLN A 1 -9.35 -19.02 9.93
N VAL A 2 -8.97 -18.04 10.74
CA VAL A 2 -8.28 -16.82 10.27
C VAL A 2 -6.93 -17.16 9.63
N VAL A 3 -6.19 -18.13 10.18
CA VAL A 3 -4.92 -18.62 9.62
C VAL A 3 -5.14 -19.22 8.23
N ASN A 4 -6.20 -20.02 8.06
CA ASN A 4 -6.53 -20.59 6.75
C ASN A 4 -6.89 -19.51 5.72
N ARG A 5 -7.53 -18.42 6.14
CA ARG A 5 -7.84 -17.31 5.25
C ARG A 5 -6.59 -16.53 4.83
N ILE A 6 -5.64 -16.34 5.73
CA ILE A 6 -4.34 -15.72 5.40
C ILE A 6 -3.56 -16.59 4.41
N ASP A 7 -3.54 -17.90 4.61
CA ASP A 7 -2.86 -18.81 3.71
C ASP A 7 -3.50 -18.78 2.31
N VAL A 8 -4.82 -18.85 2.22
CA VAL A 8 -5.55 -18.74 0.95
C VAL A 8 -5.32 -17.39 0.29
N LEU A 9 -5.39 -16.31 1.07
CA LEU A 9 -5.18 -14.95 0.56
C LEU A 9 -3.75 -14.79 0.00
N TYR A 10 -2.77 -15.36 0.69
CA TYR A 10 -1.36 -15.26 0.30
C TYR A 10 -1.01 -16.17 -0.88
N GLU A 11 -1.26 -17.48 -0.75
CA GLU A 11 -0.81 -18.47 -1.72
C GLU A 11 -1.68 -18.48 -2.99
N SER A 12 -3.00 -18.41 -2.82
CA SER A 12 -3.92 -18.55 -3.96
C SER A 12 -4.22 -17.23 -4.65
N LEU A 13 -4.23 -16.10 -3.94
CA LEU A 13 -4.63 -14.81 -4.49
C LEU A 13 -3.43 -13.88 -4.68
N ALA A 14 -2.62 -13.62 -3.65
CA ALA A 14 -1.53 -12.65 -3.76
C ALA A 14 -0.46 -13.10 -4.78
N LEU A 15 -0.06 -14.37 -4.76
CA LEU A 15 0.89 -14.92 -5.73
C LEU A 15 0.37 -14.83 -7.16
N LYS A 16 -0.93 -15.05 -7.36
CA LYS A 16 -1.58 -14.98 -8.68
C LYS A 16 -1.70 -13.55 -9.19
N GLN A 17 -1.99 -12.59 -8.31
CA GLN A 17 -2.21 -11.20 -8.69
C GLN A 17 -0.91 -10.40 -8.83
N LYS A 18 0.19 -10.87 -8.23
CA LYS A 18 1.46 -10.14 -8.28
C LYS A 18 2.01 -9.94 -9.69
N PRO A 19 2.16 -10.96 -10.57
CA PRO A 19 2.71 -10.74 -11.91
C PRO A 19 1.90 -9.75 -12.75
N PRO A 20 0.57 -9.86 -12.88
CA PRO A 20 -0.19 -8.88 -13.67
C PRO A 20 -0.20 -7.48 -13.03
N PHE A 21 -0.09 -7.37 -11.70
CA PHE A 21 0.06 -6.08 -11.05
C PHE A 21 1.39 -5.44 -11.37
N ASP A 22 2.49 -6.19 -11.26
CA ASP A 22 3.84 -5.69 -11.56
C ASP A 22 3.92 -5.20 -13.01
N GLU A 23 3.38 -5.96 -13.95
CA GLU A 23 3.31 -5.58 -15.36
C GLU A 23 2.53 -4.26 -15.56
N MET A 24 1.39 -4.13 -14.92
CA MET A 24 0.59 -2.89 -14.97
C MET A 24 1.36 -1.70 -14.41
N VAL A 25 2.07 -1.88 -13.28
CA VAL A 25 2.86 -0.81 -12.65
C VAL A 25 4.02 -0.39 -13.56
N TYR A 26 4.74 -1.32 -14.18
CA TYR A 26 5.80 -1.01 -15.13
C TYR A 26 5.27 -0.24 -16.33
N ARG A 27 4.20 -0.72 -16.97
CA ARG A 27 3.59 -0.04 -18.12
C ARG A 27 3.10 1.37 -17.77
N LEU A 28 2.46 1.51 -16.61
CA LEU A 28 2.02 2.83 -16.14
C LEU A 28 3.20 3.76 -15.92
N GLY A 29 4.29 3.25 -15.33
CA GLY A 29 5.52 4.01 -15.11
C GLY A 29 6.16 4.51 -16.42
N GLU A 30 6.22 3.64 -17.44
CA GLU A 30 6.71 3.99 -18.78
C GLU A 30 5.83 5.05 -19.45
N ASP A 31 4.52 4.84 -19.51
CA ASP A 31 3.55 5.72 -20.15
C ASP A 31 3.52 7.13 -19.51
N THR A 32 3.73 7.20 -18.19
CA THR A 32 3.70 8.46 -17.43
C THR A 32 5.07 9.03 -17.13
N LYS A 33 6.13 8.43 -17.67
CA LYS A 33 7.53 8.84 -17.52
C LYS A 33 7.94 8.95 -16.05
N ALA A 34 7.57 7.95 -15.25
CA ALA A 34 8.04 7.85 -13.89
C ALA A 34 9.57 7.83 -13.84
N LEU A 35 10.13 8.52 -12.87
CA LEU A 35 11.58 8.56 -12.64
C LEU A 35 12.11 7.20 -12.20
N ASP A 36 11.30 6.49 -11.40
CA ASP A 36 11.62 5.16 -10.90
C ASP A 36 10.34 4.35 -10.69
N THR A 37 10.42 3.04 -10.94
CA THR A 37 9.32 2.09 -10.78
C THR A 37 9.78 0.98 -9.86
N LYS A 38 9.17 0.90 -8.68
CA LYS A 38 9.51 -0.09 -7.66
C LYS A 38 8.33 -1.06 -7.47
N VAL A 39 8.55 -2.33 -7.79
CA VAL A 39 7.64 -3.42 -7.42
C VAL A 39 8.23 -4.16 -6.23
N ALA A 40 7.53 -4.16 -5.11
CA ALA A 40 8.01 -4.80 -3.91
C ALA A 40 7.78 -6.32 -3.98
N PRO A 41 8.61 -7.15 -3.33
CA PRO A 41 8.25 -8.53 -3.07
C PRO A 41 6.93 -8.59 -2.29
N LEU A 42 6.27 -9.75 -2.31
CA LEU A 42 5.09 -9.95 -1.47
C LEU A 42 5.44 -9.61 -0.01
N LYS A 43 4.50 -8.96 0.66
CA LYS A 43 4.62 -8.77 2.11
C LYS A 43 4.80 -10.14 2.77
N SER A 44 5.84 -10.31 3.61
CA SER A 44 6.07 -11.60 4.25
C SER A 44 4.87 -12.05 5.09
N LEU A 45 4.64 -13.36 5.17
CA LEU A 45 3.54 -13.93 5.95
C LEU A 45 3.61 -13.50 7.42
N ALA A 46 4.81 -13.44 7.99
CA ALA A 46 5.02 -12.97 9.36
C ALA A 46 4.55 -11.53 9.55
N ARG A 47 4.91 -10.61 8.64
CA ARG A 47 4.46 -9.20 8.67
C ARG A 47 2.96 -9.05 8.37
N ALA A 48 2.39 -9.92 7.55
CA ALA A 48 0.95 -9.93 7.31
C ALA A 48 0.19 -10.36 8.57
N PHE A 49 0.68 -11.41 9.24
CA PHE A 49 0.12 -11.90 10.50
C PHE A 49 0.23 -10.86 11.62
N GLU A 50 1.42 -10.27 11.82
CA GLU A 50 1.64 -9.18 12.77
C GLU A 50 0.62 -8.04 12.57
N LYS A 51 0.42 -7.62 11.33
CA LYS A 51 -0.52 -6.55 11.01
C LYS A 51 -1.97 -6.92 11.32
N THR A 52 -2.38 -8.16 11.14
CA THR A 52 -3.74 -8.60 11.53
C THR A 52 -3.91 -8.74 13.03
N ALA A 53 -2.86 -9.13 13.76
CA ALA A 53 -2.91 -9.36 15.19
C ALA A 53 -2.81 -8.05 16.01
N MET A 54 -2.02 -7.09 15.54
CA MET A 54 -1.67 -5.90 16.32
C MET A 54 -2.47 -4.65 15.99
N THR A 55 -3.11 -4.56 14.82
CA THR A 55 -3.90 -3.37 14.49
C THR A 55 -5.37 -3.56 14.84
N LYS A 56 -5.93 -2.62 15.62
CA LYS A 56 -7.34 -2.60 16.03
C LYS A 56 -8.30 -2.70 14.84
N GLU A 57 -7.95 -2.03 13.76
CA GLU A 57 -8.75 -2.00 12.53
C GLU A 57 -8.76 -3.34 11.79
N ASN A 58 -7.74 -4.18 11.98
CA ASN A 58 -7.52 -5.43 11.24
C ASN A 58 -7.65 -6.69 12.10
N ARG A 59 -8.11 -6.58 13.36
CA ARG A 59 -8.13 -7.68 14.32
C ARG A 59 -8.57 -9.01 13.70
N PHE A 60 -7.56 -9.88 13.43
CA PHE A 60 -7.74 -11.22 12.89
C PHE A 60 -8.56 -11.30 11.59
N ASP A 61 -8.76 -10.15 10.90
CA ASP A 61 -9.46 -10.08 9.61
C ASP A 61 -8.44 -9.92 8.48
N SER A 62 -8.12 -11.04 7.83
CA SER A 62 -7.17 -11.06 6.72
C SER A 62 -7.67 -10.31 5.48
N ASP A 63 -8.97 -10.13 5.32
CA ASP A 63 -9.57 -9.42 4.17
C ASP A 63 -9.25 -7.93 4.20
N ARG A 64 -8.81 -7.41 5.36
CA ARG A 64 -8.35 -6.03 5.52
C ARG A 64 -6.88 -5.81 5.19
N LEU A 65 -6.14 -6.86 4.82
CA LEU A 65 -4.76 -6.76 4.34
C LEU A 65 -4.74 -6.30 2.88
N LEU A 66 -4.66 -5.00 2.66
CA LEU A 66 -4.75 -4.38 1.34
C LEU A 66 -3.37 -4.12 0.69
N ASP A 67 -2.28 -4.56 1.32
CA ASP A 67 -0.90 -4.27 0.95
C ASP A 67 0.02 -5.50 0.83
N LEU A 68 -0.57 -6.67 0.56
CA LEU A 68 0.20 -7.90 0.29
C LEU A 68 0.96 -7.80 -1.03
N VAL A 69 0.29 -7.29 -2.07
CA VAL A 69 0.86 -6.94 -3.37
C VAL A 69 0.93 -5.43 -3.46
N ARG A 70 2.11 -4.88 -3.68
CA ARG A 70 2.35 -3.45 -3.65
C ARG A 70 3.43 -3.00 -4.61
N GLY A 71 3.29 -1.77 -5.09
CA GLY A 71 4.25 -1.08 -5.95
C GLY A 71 4.31 0.41 -5.65
N MET A 72 5.29 1.07 -6.25
CA MET A 72 5.51 2.50 -6.11
C MET A 72 6.00 3.07 -7.44
N LEU A 73 5.45 4.20 -7.84
CA LEU A 73 5.96 5.04 -8.91
C LEU A 73 6.50 6.34 -8.31
N VAL A 74 7.71 6.68 -8.68
CA VAL A 74 8.39 7.90 -8.21
C VAL A 74 8.41 8.92 -9.34
N PHE A 75 7.98 10.15 -9.05
CA PHE A 75 7.90 11.23 -10.02
C PHE A 75 8.78 12.41 -9.63
N GLN A 76 9.35 13.07 -10.62
CA GLN A 76 10.15 14.28 -10.42
C GLN A 76 9.27 15.49 -10.09
N THR A 77 8.01 15.50 -10.58
CA THR A 77 7.07 16.62 -10.47
C THR A 77 5.68 16.14 -10.06
N MET A 78 4.85 17.06 -9.57
CA MET A 78 3.45 16.76 -9.24
C MET A 78 2.58 16.56 -10.48
N GLU A 79 2.97 17.14 -11.62
CA GLU A 79 2.31 16.91 -12.90
C GLU A 79 2.43 15.45 -13.34
N GLY A 80 3.58 14.80 -13.07
CA GLY A 80 3.76 13.36 -13.31
C GLY A 80 2.84 12.52 -12.42
N VAL A 81 2.67 12.89 -11.15
CA VAL A 81 1.69 12.23 -10.25
C VAL A 81 0.27 12.39 -10.79
N ALA A 82 -0.10 13.59 -11.25
CA ALA A 82 -1.42 13.86 -11.83
C ALA A 82 -1.65 13.03 -13.11
N ALA A 83 -0.66 12.98 -14.01
CA ALA A 83 -0.73 12.18 -15.24
C ALA A 83 -0.96 10.69 -14.94
N ALA A 84 -0.32 10.14 -13.90
CA ALA A 84 -0.54 8.75 -13.48
C ALA A 84 -1.96 8.54 -12.94
N LEU A 85 -2.50 9.48 -12.19
CA LEU A 85 -3.89 9.44 -11.72
C LEU A 85 -4.89 9.50 -12.88
N GLU A 86 -4.68 10.39 -13.84
CA GLU A 86 -5.52 10.50 -15.04
C GLU A 86 -5.47 9.23 -15.88
N ALA A 87 -4.27 8.67 -16.09
CA ALA A 87 -4.08 7.42 -16.82
C ALA A 87 -4.79 6.25 -16.15
N LEU A 88 -4.85 6.20 -14.82
CA LEU A 88 -5.62 5.20 -14.07
C LEU A 88 -7.12 5.50 -14.05
N GLY A 89 -7.54 6.75 -13.96
CA GLY A 89 -8.95 7.16 -13.98
C GLY A 89 -9.63 6.87 -15.30
N ASN A 90 -8.92 6.99 -16.42
CA ASN A 90 -9.39 6.69 -17.78
C ASN A 90 -9.29 5.19 -18.13
N SER A 91 -8.93 4.33 -17.19
CA SER A 91 -8.38 3.00 -17.41
C SER A 91 -9.41 1.87 -17.50
N LYS A 92 -10.60 2.09 -18.06
CA LYS A 92 -11.42 0.95 -18.52
C LYS A 92 -10.59 0.01 -19.43
N ASP A 93 -9.61 0.55 -20.13
CA ASP A 93 -8.74 -0.16 -21.07
C ASP A 93 -7.52 -0.85 -20.41
N ARG A 94 -7.18 -0.52 -19.17
CA ARG A 94 -6.01 -1.12 -18.50
C ARG A 94 -6.30 -2.38 -17.70
N GLY A 95 -7.56 -2.77 -17.60
CA GLY A 95 -7.96 -3.97 -16.87
C GLY A 95 -7.89 -3.86 -15.33
N TRP A 96 -7.74 -2.64 -14.79
CA TRP A 96 -7.68 -2.36 -13.36
C TRP A 96 -8.61 -1.23 -12.96
N THR A 97 -9.21 -1.33 -11.77
CA THR A 97 -10.08 -0.30 -11.19
C THR A 97 -9.52 0.21 -9.87
N VAL A 98 -9.46 1.54 -9.72
CA VAL A 98 -9.14 2.19 -8.45
C VAL A 98 -10.38 2.14 -7.55
N VAL A 99 -10.32 1.37 -6.46
CA VAL A 99 -11.43 1.21 -5.51
C VAL A 99 -11.32 2.13 -4.30
N ARG A 100 -10.11 2.64 -4.03
CA ARG A 100 -9.86 3.59 -2.93
C ARG A 100 -8.66 4.45 -3.23
N MET A 101 -8.73 5.73 -2.85
CA MET A 101 -7.62 6.67 -2.90
C MET A 101 -7.46 7.37 -1.55
N LYS A 102 -6.21 7.43 -1.06
CA LYS A 102 -5.81 8.27 0.08
C LYS A 102 -4.82 9.32 -0.41
N ASN A 103 -5.23 10.57 -0.45
CA ASN A 103 -4.34 11.68 -0.79
C ASN A 103 -3.62 12.18 0.48
N ARG A 104 -2.48 11.58 0.77
CA ARG A 104 -1.62 11.95 1.91
C ARG A 104 -0.73 13.17 1.62
N MET A 105 -0.72 13.68 0.37
CA MET A 105 -0.09 14.98 0.08
C MET A 105 -0.81 16.12 0.80
N ARG A 106 -2.14 16.02 0.98
CA ARG A 106 -2.94 17.01 1.72
C ARG A 106 -2.95 16.76 3.23
N LYS A 107 -2.87 15.51 3.64
CA LYS A 107 -2.86 15.10 5.05
C LYS A 107 -1.81 14.00 5.23
N PRO A 108 -0.55 14.35 5.43
CA PRO A 108 0.53 13.39 5.67
C PRO A 108 0.25 12.47 6.85
N THR A 109 0.96 11.34 6.90
CA THR A 109 0.94 10.46 8.08
C THR A 109 1.55 11.17 9.29
N GLY A 110 1.34 10.64 10.50
CA GLY A 110 1.95 11.17 11.74
C GLY A 110 3.48 11.28 11.67
N GLY A 111 4.16 10.42 10.89
CA GLY A 111 5.59 10.50 10.59
C GLY A 111 5.94 11.41 9.41
N GLY A 112 5.01 12.25 8.90
CA GLY A 112 5.28 13.22 7.83
C GLY A 112 5.33 12.63 6.41
N TRP A 113 5.08 11.32 6.21
CA TRP A 113 5.05 10.72 4.88
C TRP A 113 3.87 11.22 4.04
N ALA A 114 4.17 11.70 2.83
CA ALA A 114 3.20 12.25 1.90
C ALA A 114 3.30 11.56 0.53
N ASP A 115 2.20 10.97 0.08
CA ASP A 115 2.05 10.31 -1.22
C ASP A 115 0.57 10.32 -1.64
N VAL A 116 0.29 9.75 -2.81
CA VAL A 116 -1.05 9.31 -3.17
C VAL A 116 -1.06 7.78 -3.13
N LEU A 117 -1.78 7.21 -2.18
CA LEU A 117 -1.95 5.77 -2.06
C LEU A 117 -3.25 5.33 -2.72
N LEU A 118 -3.14 4.37 -3.63
CA LEU A 118 -4.24 3.80 -4.39
C LEU A 118 -4.40 2.32 -4.01
N ASN A 119 -5.63 1.89 -3.82
CA ASN A 119 -5.99 0.48 -3.79
C ASN A 119 -6.69 0.15 -5.11
N LEU A 120 -6.20 -0.90 -5.76
CA LEU A 120 -6.66 -1.32 -7.08
C LEU A 120 -7.11 -2.78 -7.04
N THR A 121 -8.11 -3.10 -7.85
CA THR A 121 -8.50 -4.47 -8.14
C THR A 121 -8.46 -4.71 -9.64
N LYS A 122 -8.14 -5.94 -10.05
CA LYS A 122 -8.18 -6.35 -11.44
C LYS A 122 -9.61 -6.60 -11.88
N ASN A 123 -10.01 -6.10 -13.05
CA ASN A 123 -11.42 -6.10 -13.49
C ASN A 123 -12.01 -7.50 -13.72
N ASP A 124 -11.16 -8.46 -14.06
CA ASP A 124 -11.55 -9.86 -14.28
C ASP A 124 -11.33 -10.75 -13.04
N ASP A 125 -10.99 -10.14 -11.89
CA ASP A 125 -10.82 -10.87 -10.64
C ASP A 125 -12.12 -10.93 -9.83
N ASN A 126 -12.80 -12.06 -9.89
CA ASN A 126 -14.03 -12.31 -9.14
C ASN A 126 -13.86 -12.34 -7.62
N GLN A 127 -12.61 -12.43 -7.14
CA GLN A 127 -12.29 -12.40 -5.71
C GLN A 127 -12.06 -10.98 -5.19
N HIS A 128 -11.99 -9.99 -6.09
CA HIS A 128 -11.74 -8.58 -5.77
C HIS A 128 -10.49 -8.38 -4.91
N PHE A 129 -9.41 -9.13 -5.20
CA PHE A 129 -8.15 -8.98 -4.49
C PHE A 129 -7.60 -7.55 -4.65
N ILE A 130 -7.15 -6.98 -3.54
CA ILE A 130 -6.68 -5.60 -3.52
C ILE A 130 -5.16 -5.53 -3.57
N CYS A 131 -4.65 -4.74 -4.51
CA CYS A 131 -3.25 -4.36 -4.62
C CYS A 131 -3.07 -2.88 -4.22
N GLU A 132 -1.91 -2.54 -3.70
CA GLU A 132 -1.56 -1.17 -3.30
C GLU A 132 -0.54 -0.55 -4.26
N LEU A 133 -0.85 0.62 -4.81
CA LEU A 133 0.08 1.43 -5.58
C LEU A 133 0.28 2.79 -4.89
N GLN A 134 1.54 3.18 -4.71
CA GLN A 134 1.92 4.48 -4.18
C GLN A 134 2.49 5.36 -5.29
N LEU A 135 1.97 6.58 -5.43
CA LEU A 135 2.52 7.61 -6.31
C LEU A 135 3.25 8.63 -5.43
N VAL A 136 4.56 8.75 -5.62
CA VAL A 136 5.45 9.47 -4.70
C VAL A 136 6.24 10.53 -5.45
N HIS A 137 6.35 11.72 -4.88
CA HIS A 137 7.27 12.73 -5.37
C HIS A 137 8.70 12.41 -4.89
N LYS A 138 9.70 12.55 -5.77
CA LYS A 138 11.12 12.22 -5.49
C LYS A 138 11.63 12.83 -4.18
N LYS A 139 11.28 14.09 -3.89
CA LYS A 139 11.73 14.75 -2.66
C LYS A 139 11.28 14.02 -1.38
N MET A 140 10.10 13.40 -1.39
CA MET A 140 9.63 12.61 -0.26
C MET A 140 10.43 11.33 -0.09
N LEU A 141 10.79 10.66 -1.19
CA LEU A 141 11.60 9.47 -1.15
C LEU A 141 13.01 9.75 -0.61
N VAL A 142 13.67 10.80 -1.12
CA VAL A 142 14.98 11.26 -0.64
C VAL A 142 14.93 11.58 0.86
N THR A 143 13.92 12.33 1.32
CA THR A 143 13.76 12.65 2.74
C THR A 143 13.64 11.37 3.59
N ARG A 144 12.94 10.36 3.10
CA ARG A 144 12.80 9.09 3.81
C ARG A 144 14.10 8.29 3.86
N GLU A 145 14.85 8.23 2.76
CA GLU A 145 16.08 7.47 2.64
C GLU A 145 17.26 8.17 3.36
N ASP A 146 17.44 9.47 3.13
CA ASP A 146 18.58 10.23 3.67
C ASP A 146 18.46 10.55 5.16
N LEU A 147 17.25 10.81 5.66
CA LEU A 147 17.02 11.15 7.06
C LEU A 147 16.70 9.94 7.94
N ARG A 148 16.95 8.72 7.46
CA ARG A 148 16.53 7.49 8.15
C ARG A 148 15.06 7.54 8.61
N GLY A 149 14.22 8.23 7.83
CA GLY A 149 12.81 8.41 8.13
C GLY A 149 12.02 7.08 8.23
N HIS A 150 12.64 5.99 7.77
CA HIS A 150 12.10 4.64 7.93
C HIS A 150 12.18 4.19 9.38
N ASP A 151 13.32 4.38 10.02
CA ASP A 151 13.54 3.98 11.42
C ASP A 151 12.66 4.84 12.34
N ALA A 152 12.67 6.16 12.14
CA ALA A 152 11.81 7.08 12.90
C ALA A 152 10.31 6.83 12.67
N TYR A 153 9.90 6.41 11.47
CA TYR A 153 8.50 6.04 11.20
C TYR A 153 8.12 4.72 11.87
N ASP A 154 8.99 3.72 11.83
CA ASP A 154 8.74 2.43 12.48
C ASP A 154 8.71 2.60 14.01
N ASP A 155 9.59 3.42 14.58
CA ASP A 155 9.58 3.77 16.00
C ASP A 155 8.30 4.52 16.39
N PHE A 156 7.92 5.54 15.61
CA PHE A 156 6.67 6.29 15.84
C PHE A 156 5.45 5.37 15.75
N ARG A 157 5.39 4.52 14.74
CA ARG A 157 4.28 3.57 14.57
C ARG A 157 4.19 2.61 15.74
N THR A 158 5.32 2.02 16.13
CA THR A 158 5.40 1.08 17.27
C THR A 158 4.97 1.75 18.57
N ALA A 159 5.42 3.00 18.81
CA ALA A 159 5.01 3.78 19.98
C ALA A 159 3.51 4.11 19.95
N ALA A 160 2.96 4.49 18.79
CA ALA A 160 1.54 4.79 18.65
C ALA A 160 0.67 3.54 18.88
N GLU A 161 1.04 2.40 18.28
CA GLU A 161 0.36 1.11 18.49
C GLU A 161 0.42 0.67 19.97
N PHE A 162 1.55 0.90 20.65
CA PHE A 162 1.69 0.61 22.08
C PHE A 162 0.83 1.51 22.96
N LEU A 163 0.75 2.81 22.65
CA LEU A 163 -0.10 3.75 23.39
C LEU A 163 -1.59 3.40 23.24
N GLU A 164 -2.03 3.00 22.05
CA GLU A 164 -3.41 2.54 21.84
C GLU A 164 -3.74 1.31 22.70
N LEU A 165 -2.82 0.33 22.77
CA LEU A 165 -2.99 -0.86 23.60
C LEU A 165 -3.06 -0.54 25.12
N VAL A 166 -2.27 0.45 25.58
CA VAL A 166 -2.28 0.89 26.97
C VAL A 166 -3.58 1.62 27.32
N GLN A 167 -4.08 2.49 26.43
CA GLN A 167 -5.33 3.20 26.61
C GLN A 167 -6.52 2.25 26.64
N GLU A 168 -6.56 1.24 25.77
CA GLU A 168 -7.61 0.21 25.80
C GLU A 168 -7.66 -0.57 27.12
N LYS A 169 -6.50 -0.88 27.69
CA LYS A 169 -6.46 -1.57 29.00
C LYS A 169 -6.94 -0.68 30.14
N ALA A 170 -6.68 0.63 30.06
CA ALA A 170 -7.13 1.59 31.07
C ALA A 170 -8.65 1.86 30.99
N GLU A 171 -9.26 1.74 29.81
CA GLU A 171 -10.71 1.91 29.63
C GLU A 171 -11.52 0.63 29.93
N ALA A 172 -10.86 -0.53 29.98
CA ALA A 172 -11.49 -1.83 30.23
C ALA A 172 -11.44 -2.29 31.70
N GLY A 173 -10.74 -1.57 32.58
CA GLY A 173 -10.63 -1.82 34.04
C GLY A 173 -11.31 -0.78 34.85
#